data_12c8f1a0f6b5ccf45a45c351604c1351
#
_entry.id   12c8f1a0f6b5ccf45a45c351604c1351
#
_cell.length_a   1.000
_cell.length_b   1.000
_cell.length_c   1.000
_cell.angle_alpha   90.00
_cell.angle_beta   90.00
_cell.angle_gamma   90.00
#
_symmetry.space_group_name_H-M   'P 1'
#
loop_
_entity.id
_entity.type
_entity.pdbx_description
1 polymer ?
#
loop_
_entity_poly.entity_id
_entity_poly.type
_entity_poly.pdbx_seq_one_letter_code
_entity_poly.pdbx_strand_id
1 'polypeptide(L)'
;MKAVVRRGSRLVSEEIPAPRPGPGQVLLRTLACGVCGSDLHAFSHGPALAELGRRVGAKNILDPDRDLVFGHEICGVVAEYGPGTEAVLPVGTRVVAFPRASGPNGLETVGLSHRFPGGYAEQVCVDATMLVAVPDGLSDAEAAMTEPFAVGAHAVAKAGLGRDGVALVIGCGPVGLAVIAALAAEDVGTIVASDFSPARREMAIAMGAHRAIDPGAESPFAQRPALGVPPRDAVIFECVGVPGMIQQAIAGASAGAQIMVVGVCLTDDVILPYQALTKELRIGFSAAYTMDEFRETLARIADGRIDLSRVVTNVIGRSQVEATFAELSGRDHRQVKVVIEPWRE
;
A
#
# COMPACT_ATOMS: atom_id res chain seq x y z
N MET A 1 23.81 -6.57 -11.40
CA MET A 1 23.05 -6.97 -10.20
C MET A 1 21.98 -7.97 -10.59
N LYS A 2 21.63 -8.89 -9.71
CA LYS A 2 20.49 -9.79 -9.92
C LYS A 2 19.16 -9.06 -9.62
N ALA A 3 18.13 -9.35 -10.42
CA ALA A 3 16.82 -8.76 -10.29
C ALA A 3 15.73 -9.71 -10.79
N VAL A 4 14.49 -9.48 -10.36
CA VAL A 4 13.30 -10.09 -10.98
C VAL A 4 12.72 -9.08 -11.97
N VAL A 5 12.81 -9.42 -13.24
CA VAL A 5 12.39 -8.56 -14.35
C VAL A 5 11.05 -9.03 -14.92
N ARG A 6 10.08 -8.12 -14.97
CA ARG A 6 8.86 -8.34 -15.75
C ARG A 6 9.18 -8.17 -17.23
N ARG A 7 9.00 -9.25 -17.98
CA ARG A 7 9.17 -9.29 -19.44
C ARG A 7 7.91 -9.88 -20.05
N GLY A 8 7.10 -9.05 -20.68
CA GLY A 8 5.77 -9.44 -21.13
C GLY A 8 4.92 -9.96 -19.95
N SER A 9 4.46 -11.21 -20.07
CA SER A 9 3.65 -11.90 -19.05
C SER A 9 4.47 -12.81 -18.11
N ARG A 10 5.79 -12.63 -18.02
CA ARG A 10 6.70 -13.45 -17.21
C ARG A 10 7.46 -12.58 -16.20
N LEU A 11 7.81 -13.20 -15.08
CA LEU A 11 8.75 -12.66 -14.08
C LEU A 11 10.01 -13.55 -14.06
N VAL A 12 11.12 -13.00 -14.52
CA VAL A 12 12.36 -13.75 -14.74
C VAL A 12 13.45 -13.23 -13.81
N SER A 13 14.07 -14.14 -13.04
CA SER A 13 15.27 -13.81 -12.28
C SER A 13 16.47 -13.81 -13.21
N GLU A 14 17.10 -12.64 -13.40
CA GLU A 14 18.26 -12.49 -14.30
C GLU A 14 19.24 -11.42 -13.82
N GLU A 15 20.38 -11.31 -14.48
CA GLU A 15 21.36 -10.27 -14.21
C GLU A 15 21.14 -9.09 -15.14
N ILE A 16 21.02 -7.89 -14.56
CA ILE A 16 20.87 -6.61 -15.26
C ILE A 16 21.94 -5.61 -14.82
N PRO A 17 22.20 -4.54 -15.58
CA PRO A 17 23.09 -3.47 -15.14
C PRO A 17 22.60 -2.87 -13.80
N ALA A 18 23.52 -2.66 -12.87
CA ALA A 18 23.21 -1.97 -11.62
C ALA A 18 22.90 -0.50 -11.87
N PRO A 19 21.89 0.09 -11.20
CA PRO A 19 21.61 1.51 -11.31
C PRO A 19 22.75 2.31 -10.68
N ARG A 20 22.96 3.53 -11.19
CA ARG A 20 23.92 4.47 -10.64
C ARG A 20 23.18 5.70 -10.14
N PRO A 21 23.42 6.14 -8.90
CA PRO A 21 22.74 7.31 -8.36
C PRO A 21 23.23 8.57 -9.07
N GLY A 22 22.29 9.38 -9.56
CA GLY A 22 22.54 10.71 -10.09
C GLY A 22 22.65 11.76 -8.97
N PRO A 23 22.87 13.05 -9.33
CA PRO A 23 22.81 14.15 -8.37
C PRO A 23 21.49 14.15 -7.60
N GLY A 24 21.52 14.31 -6.29
CA GLY A 24 20.37 14.27 -5.40
C GLY A 24 19.85 12.87 -5.04
N GLN A 25 20.47 11.82 -5.60
CA GLN A 25 20.06 10.44 -5.38
C GLN A 25 21.03 9.65 -4.50
N VAL A 26 20.55 8.52 -3.99
CA VAL A 26 21.31 7.57 -3.19
C VAL A 26 21.03 6.16 -3.71
N LEU A 27 22.07 5.34 -3.77
CA LEU A 27 22.01 3.91 -4.03
C LEU A 27 21.79 3.17 -2.71
N LEU A 28 20.81 2.31 -2.67
CA LEU A 28 20.57 1.38 -1.57
C LEU A 28 20.90 -0.04 -2.02
N ARG A 29 21.50 -0.82 -1.13
CA ARG A 29 21.48 -2.28 -1.19
C ARG A 29 20.15 -2.73 -0.57
N THR A 30 19.27 -3.31 -1.37
CA THR A 30 17.96 -3.79 -0.91
C THR A 30 18.15 -4.96 0.04
N LEU A 31 17.52 -4.92 1.21
CA LEU A 31 17.46 -6.03 2.16
C LEU A 31 16.16 -6.80 2.00
N ALA A 32 15.06 -6.08 1.95
CA ALA A 32 13.72 -6.62 1.83
C ALA A 32 12.83 -5.68 1.00
N CYS A 33 11.90 -6.25 0.24
CA CYS A 33 10.90 -5.50 -0.49
C CYS A 33 9.55 -6.23 -0.46
N GLY A 34 8.51 -5.55 0.00
CA GLY A 34 7.16 -6.10 0.01
C GLY A 34 6.55 -6.22 -1.39
N VAL A 35 5.64 -7.19 -1.55
CA VAL A 35 4.79 -7.32 -2.74
C VAL A 35 3.52 -6.52 -2.54
N CYS A 36 3.29 -5.55 -3.44
CA CYS A 36 2.11 -4.70 -3.43
C CYS A 36 1.04 -5.16 -4.42
N GLY A 37 -0.23 -4.88 -4.12
CA GLY A 37 -1.33 -5.08 -5.06
C GLY A 37 -1.15 -4.30 -6.36
N SER A 38 -0.50 -3.13 -6.34
CA SER A 38 -0.19 -2.34 -7.53
C SER A 38 0.82 -3.04 -8.46
N ASP A 39 1.75 -3.84 -7.92
CA ASP A 39 2.67 -4.66 -8.72
C ASP A 39 1.89 -5.76 -9.46
N LEU A 40 0.95 -6.43 -8.74
CA LEU A 40 0.06 -7.43 -9.33
C LEU A 40 -0.84 -6.83 -10.42
N HIS A 41 -1.38 -5.64 -10.18
CA HIS A 41 -2.18 -4.91 -11.18
C HIS A 41 -1.34 -4.52 -12.40
N ALA A 42 -0.14 -4.00 -12.21
CA ALA A 42 0.76 -3.62 -13.29
C ALA A 42 1.26 -4.84 -14.09
N PHE A 43 1.41 -5.98 -13.42
CA PHE A 43 1.75 -7.25 -14.08
C PHE A 43 0.58 -7.77 -14.91
N SER A 44 -0.62 -7.84 -14.34
CA SER A 44 -1.78 -8.49 -14.96
C SER A 44 -2.55 -7.58 -15.92
N HIS A 45 -2.53 -6.26 -15.68
CA HIS A 45 -3.36 -5.28 -16.39
C HIS A 45 -2.55 -4.11 -16.96
N GLY A 46 -1.26 -4.32 -17.29
CA GLY A 46 -0.36 -3.29 -17.81
C GLY A 46 -0.93 -2.45 -18.95
N PRO A 47 -1.51 -3.04 -20.02
CA PRO A 47 -2.14 -2.28 -21.10
C PRO A 47 -3.29 -1.39 -20.64
N ALA A 48 -4.15 -1.87 -19.75
CA ALA A 48 -5.28 -1.10 -19.22
C ALA A 48 -4.78 0.06 -18.33
N LEU A 49 -3.75 -0.16 -17.51
CA LEU A 49 -3.10 0.90 -16.72
C LEU A 49 -2.46 1.96 -17.60
N ALA A 50 -1.79 1.57 -18.69
CA ALA A 50 -1.22 2.51 -19.65
C ALA A 50 -2.29 3.37 -20.31
N GLU A 51 -3.42 2.77 -20.69
CA GLU A 51 -4.57 3.50 -21.24
C GLU A 51 -5.19 4.44 -20.22
N LEU A 52 -5.40 3.98 -18.99
CA LEU A 52 -5.90 4.82 -17.91
C LEU A 52 -4.96 6.00 -17.65
N GLY A 53 -3.65 5.76 -17.61
CA GLY A 53 -2.63 6.81 -17.48
C GLY A 53 -2.75 7.89 -18.58
N ARG A 54 -2.98 7.49 -19.83
CA ARG A 54 -3.22 8.41 -20.94
C ARG A 54 -4.51 9.22 -20.76
N ARG A 55 -5.59 8.55 -20.37
CA ARG A 55 -6.90 9.21 -20.14
C ARG A 55 -6.84 10.27 -19.04
N VAL A 56 -6.07 10.05 -17.98
CA VAL A 56 -5.92 11.02 -16.87
C VAL A 56 -4.76 12.00 -17.06
N GLY A 57 -4.05 11.93 -18.18
CA GLY A 57 -2.95 12.84 -18.48
C GLY A 57 -1.71 12.64 -17.60
N ALA A 58 -1.45 11.40 -17.16
CA ALA A 58 -0.27 11.09 -16.36
C ALA A 58 1.02 11.36 -17.14
N LYS A 59 2.01 11.97 -16.48
CA LYS A 59 3.31 12.32 -17.10
C LYS A 59 4.21 11.10 -17.29
N ASN A 60 4.13 10.15 -16.37
CA ASN A 60 4.93 8.92 -16.38
C ASN A 60 3.97 7.75 -16.57
N ILE A 61 3.85 7.27 -17.78
CA ILE A 61 2.95 6.17 -18.14
C ILE A 61 3.76 4.89 -18.23
N LEU A 62 3.27 3.85 -17.57
CA LEU A 62 3.83 2.51 -17.67
C LEU A 62 3.69 2.00 -19.11
N ASP A 63 4.81 1.63 -19.73
CA ASP A 63 4.82 0.98 -21.03
C ASP A 63 4.76 -0.55 -20.82
N PRO A 64 3.67 -1.22 -21.20
CA PRO A 64 3.51 -2.64 -20.97
C PRO A 64 4.47 -3.50 -21.82
N ASP A 65 5.05 -2.96 -22.89
CA ASP A 65 5.93 -3.68 -23.79
C ASP A 65 7.42 -3.58 -23.39
N ARG A 66 7.74 -2.74 -22.41
CA ARG A 66 9.11 -2.60 -21.89
C ARG A 66 9.31 -3.41 -20.63
N ASP A 67 10.53 -3.94 -20.47
CA ASP A 67 10.96 -4.61 -19.25
C ASP A 67 10.85 -3.68 -18.03
N LEU A 68 10.47 -4.24 -16.87
CA LEU A 68 10.28 -3.49 -15.64
C LEU A 68 10.72 -4.34 -14.44
N VAL A 69 11.37 -3.72 -13.47
CA VAL A 69 11.64 -4.31 -12.16
C VAL A 69 10.71 -3.67 -11.15
N PHE A 70 9.79 -4.46 -10.59
CA PHE A 70 8.83 -4.01 -9.59
C PHE A 70 9.45 -3.79 -8.21
N GLY A 71 8.61 -3.37 -7.27
CA GLY A 71 8.89 -3.27 -5.85
C GLY A 71 9.15 -1.85 -5.38
N HIS A 72 8.26 -1.35 -4.54
CA HIS A 72 8.32 0.00 -3.98
C HIS A 72 8.16 0.02 -2.44
N GLU A 73 8.00 -1.11 -1.79
CA GLU A 73 7.95 -1.26 -0.34
C GLU A 73 9.35 -1.68 0.16
N ILE A 74 10.28 -0.73 0.33
CA ILE A 74 11.72 -0.98 0.36
C ILE A 74 12.30 -0.78 1.75
N CYS A 75 12.99 -1.82 2.27
CA CYS A 75 14.01 -1.73 3.31
C CYS A 75 15.39 -2.02 2.70
N GLY A 76 16.39 -1.21 3.01
CA GLY A 76 17.73 -1.35 2.45
C GLY A 76 18.83 -0.74 3.33
N VAL A 77 20.04 -0.76 2.82
CA VAL A 77 21.22 -0.13 3.45
C VAL A 77 21.77 0.90 2.50
N VAL A 78 22.09 2.09 3.00
CA VAL A 78 22.75 3.16 2.25
C VAL A 78 24.11 2.65 1.75
N ALA A 79 24.29 2.61 0.43
CA ALA A 79 25.51 2.10 -0.20
C ALA A 79 26.39 3.24 -0.76
N GLU A 80 25.82 4.16 -1.51
CA GLU A 80 26.55 5.22 -2.21
C GLU A 80 25.66 6.41 -2.50
N TYR A 81 26.16 7.63 -2.34
CA TYR A 81 25.47 8.85 -2.75
C TYR A 81 25.92 9.27 -4.16
N GLY A 82 25.01 9.83 -4.92
CA GLY A 82 25.30 10.37 -6.25
C GLY A 82 26.22 11.59 -6.21
N PRO A 83 26.81 11.97 -7.35
CA PRO A 83 27.75 13.09 -7.42
C PRO A 83 27.15 14.37 -6.86
N GLY A 84 27.89 15.03 -5.95
CA GLY A 84 27.49 16.31 -5.33
C GLY A 84 26.26 16.21 -4.41
N THR A 85 25.82 15.01 -4.07
CA THR A 85 24.68 14.79 -3.16
C THR A 85 25.17 14.86 -1.71
N GLU A 86 24.49 15.68 -0.90
CA GLU A 86 24.74 15.70 0.55
C GLU A 86 24.28 14.39 1.19
N ALA A 87 25.14 13.81 2.01
CA ALA A 87 24.82 12.58 2.75
C ALA A 87 23.89 12.91 3.92
N VAL A 88 22.62 12.57 3.80
CA VAL A 88 21.62 12.76 4.87
C VAL A 88 21.73 11.74 6.00
N LEU A 89 22.30 10.55 5.70
CA LEU A 89 22.56 9.47 6.64
C LEU A 89 23.90 8.82 6.30
N PRO A 90 24.66 8.28 7.26
CA PRO A 90 25.91 7.58 6.99
C PRO A 90 25.72 6.37 6.04
N VAL A 91 26.72 6.12 5.19
CA VAL A 91 26.82 4.85 4.44
C VAL A 91 26.84 3.69 5.44
N GLY A 92 26.12 2.61 5.13
CA GLY A 92 25.90 1.49 6.04
C GLY A 92 24.69 1.62 6.94
N THR A 93 24.00 2.77 6.98
CA THR A 93 22.76 2.94 7.74
C THR A 93 21.64 2.11 7.11
N ARG A 94 20.92 1.34 7.94
CA ARG A 94 19.71 0.63 7.56
C ARG A 94 18.53 1.61 7.48
N VAL A 95 17.80 1.58 6.37
CA VAL A 95 16.76 2.56 6.05
C VAL A 95 15.54 1.92 5.43
N VAL A 96 14.39 2.56 5.60
CA VAL A 96 13.24 2.43 4.69
C VAL A 96 13.23 3.64 3.75
N ALA A 97 12.76 3.40 2.53
CA ALA A 97 12.75 4.44 1.51
C ALA A 97 11.32 4.77 1.08
N PHE A 98 10.96 6.05 1.14
CA PHE A 98 9.83 6.56 0.37
C PHE A 98 10.16 6.37 -1.12
N PRO A 99 9.40 5.56 -1.90
CA PRO A 99 9.85 5.04 -3.18
C PRO A 99 9.75 6.08 -4.31
N ARG A 100 10.47 7.19 -4.19
CA ARG A 100 10.48 8.28 -5.16
C ARG A 100 11.90 8.62 -5.61
N ALA A 101 12.02 8.90 -6.89
CA ALA A 101 13.25 9.40 -7.49
C ALA A 101 12.93 10.48 -8.53
N SER A 102 13.75 11.52 -8.56
CA SER A 102 13.62 12.64 -9.49
C SER A 102 14.11 12.24 -10.89
N GLY A 103 13.21 12.34 -11.86
CA GLY A 103 13.47 12.13 -13.28
C GLY A 103 13.22 13.40 -14.10
N PRO A 104 13.42 13.36 -15.42
CA PRO A 104 13.23 14.54 -16.29
C PRO A 104 11.81 15.09 -16.29
N ASN A 105 10.81 14.25 -16.02
CA ASN A 105 9.40 14.63 -15.99
C ASN A 105 8.87 14.88 -14.56
N GLY A 106 9.74 15.04 -13.59
CA GLY A 106 9.41 15.21 -12.17
C GLY A 106 9.64 13.92 -11.38
N LEU A 107 8.98 13.81 -10.22
CA LEU A 107 9.08 12.63 -9.35
C LEU A 107 8.42 11.41 -9.99
N GLU A 108 9.17 10.30 -10.02
CA GLU A 108 8.71 9.00 -10.50
C GLU A 108 8.66 8.00 -9.33
N THR A 109 7.72 7.05 -9.41
CA THR A 109 7.66 5.96 -8.43
C THR A 109 8.67 4.89 -8.79
N VAL A 110 9.61 4.63 -7.90
CA VAL A 110 10.58 3.54 -8.02
C VAL A 110 9.82 2.21 -8.05
N GLY A 111 10.20 1.32 -8.96
CA GLY A 111 9.50 0.04 -9.15
C GLY A 111 8.25 0.09 -10.05
N LEU A 112 7.77 1.30 -10.36
CA LEU A 112 6.72 1.54 -11.37
C LEU A 112 7.20 2.51 -12.46
N SER A 113 8.50 2.69 -12.59
CA SER A 113 9.19 3.51 -13.60
C SER A 113 10.20 2.67 -14.37
N HIS A 114 10.24 2.83 -15.69
CA HIS A 114 11.27 2.20 -16.53
C HIS A 114 12.66 2.81 -16.35
N ARG A 115 12.75 3.93 -15.63
CA ARG A 115 14.03 4.60 -15.33
C ARG A 115 14.59 4.13 -13.99
N PHE A 116 13.72 3.86 -13.03
CA PHE A 116 14.10 3.54 -11.67
C PHE A 116 13.62 2.11 -11.32
N PRO A 117 14.48 1.09 -11.55
CA PRO A 117 14.22 -0.28 -11.12
C PRO A 117 13.87 -0.35 -9.65
N GLY A 118 12.90 -1.18 -9.30
CA GLY A 118 12.40 -1.33 -7.94
C GLY A 118 13.18 -2.32 -7.09
N GLY A 119 12.68 -2.52 -5.88
CA GLY A 119 13.31 -3.32 -4.83
C GLY A 119 13.28 -4.84 -5.05
N TYR A 120 12.70 -5.34 -6.17
CA TYR A 120 12.87 -6.76 -6.54
C TYR A 120 14.24 -7.01 -7.16
N ALA A 121 15.16 -6.07 -7.00
CA ALA A 121 16.56 -6.14 -7.37
C ALA A 121 17.45 -5.94 -6.14
N GLU A 122 18.69 -6.41 -6.25
CA GLU A 122 19.71 -6.28 -5.20
C GLU A 122 20.04 -4.82 -4.85
N GLN A 123 19.79 -3.89 -5.77
CA GLN A 123 20.09 -2.47 -5.58
C GLN A 123 19.00 -1.60 -6.20
N VAL A 124 18.76 -0.46 -5.58
CA VAL A 124 17.75 0.51 -5.98
C VAL A 124 18.25 1.94 -5.75
N CYS A 125 17.88 2.87 -6.64
CA CYS A 125 18.13 4.30 -6.45
C CYS A 125 16.84 5.02 -6.05
N VAL A 126 16.95 5.89 -5.03
CA VAL A 126 15.90 6.83 -4.61
C VAL A 126 16.50 8.22 -4.42
N ASP A 127 15.67 9.26 -4.28
CA ASP A 127 16.17 10.56 -3.86
C ASP A 127 16.69 10.51 -2.41
N ALA A 128 17.83 11.13 -2.14
CA ALA A 128 18.51 11.05 -0.84
C ALA A 128 17.65 11.56 0.33
N THR A 129 16.75 12.50 0.08
CA THR A 129 15.81 13.06 1.07
C THR A 129 14.66 12.12 1.42
N MET A 130 14.52 11.00 0.71
CA MET A 130 13.42 10.04 0.87
C MET A 130 13.74 8.90 1.85
N LEU A 131 14.80 9.04 2.64
CA LEU A 131 15.26 8.01 3.57
C LEU A 131 14.77 8.25 4.99
N VAL A 132 14.44 7.16 5.69
CA VAL A 132 14.23 7.15 7.14
C VAL A 132 15.04 6.01 7.73
N ALA A 133 15.86 6.32 8.74
CA ALA A 133 16.65 5.29 9.44
C ALA A 133 15.73 4.31 10.18
N VAL A 134 15.97 3.02 10.04
CA VAL A 134 15.22 1.98 10.74
C VAL A 134 15.74 1.86 12.17
N PRO A 135 14.87 1.98 13.18
CA PRO A 135 15.23 1.72 14.58
C PRO A 135 15.72 0.28 14.78
N ASP A 136 16.51 0.08 15.84
CA ASP A 136 16.91 -1.25 16.26
C ASP A 136 15.68 -2.08 16.73
N GLY A 137 15.77 -3.39 16.54
CA GLY A 137 14.74 -4.33 16.99
C GLY A 137 13.74 -4.75 15.91
N LEU A 138 13.55 -4.00 14.82
CA LEU A 138 12.73 -4.43 13.69
C LEU A 138 13.51 -5.34 12.75
N SER A 139 12.86 -6.37 12.21
CA SER A 139 13.35 -7.12 11.06
C SER A 139 13.28 -6.27 9.78
N ASP A 140 14.04 -6.66 8.75
CA ASP A 140 14.00 -5.96 7.45
C ASP A 140 12.64 -6.08 6.78
N ALA A 141 11.97 -7.21 6.97
CA ALA A 141 10.63 -7.48 6.44
C ALA A 141 9.57 -6.60 7.12
N GLU A 142 9.61 -6.45 8.45
CA GLU A 142 8.71 -5.54 9.17
C GLU A 142 8.96 -4.08 8.80
N ALA A 143 10.24 -3.67 8.69
CA ALA A 143 10.58 -2.32 8.28
C ALA A 143 10.05 -1.99 6.87
N ALA A 144 10.12 -2.93 5.93
CA ALA A 144 9.57 -2.75 4.57
C ALA A 144 8.05 -2.47 4.58
N MET A 145 7.32 -2.91 5.61
CA MET A 145 5.88 -2.66 5.76
C MET A 145 5.55 -1.20 6.10
N THR A 146 6.51 -0.37 6.39
CA THR A 146 6.28 1.08 6.58
C THR A 146 5.53 1.69 5.42
N GLU A 147 5.89 1.33 4.19
CA GLU A 147 5.27 1.87 2.98
C GLU A 147 3.76 1.57 2.90
N PRO A 148 3.29 0.31 2.88
CA PRO A 148 1.87 0.03 2.74
C PRO A 148 1.05 0.47 3.96
N PHE A 149 1.64 0.51 5.16
CA PHE A 149 0.94 0.98 6.36
C PHE A 149 0.82 2.51 6.40
N ALA A 150 1.74 3.25 5.79
CA ALA A 150 1.62 4.70 5.61
C ALA A 150 0.42 5.08 4.71
N VAL A 151 0.05 4.23 3.73
CA VAL A 151 -1.17 4.42 2.94
C VAL A 151 -2.42 4.40 3.82
N GLY A 152 -2.50 3.44 4.75
CA GLY A 152 -3.59 3.36 5.73
C GLY A 152 -3.62 4.56 6.67
N ALA A 153 -2.46 4.96 7.20
CA ALA A 153 -2.32 6.11 8.08
C ALA A 153 -2.79 7.41 7.39
N HIS A 154 -2.40 7.63 6.12
CA HIS A 154 -2.87 8.77 5.34
C HIS A 154 -4.39 8.79 5.13
N ALA A 155 -5.00 7.65 4.85
CA ALA A 155 -6.44 7.55 4.69
C ALA A 155 -7.18 7.93 6.00
N VAL A 156 -6.67 7.47 7.14
CA VAL A 156 -7.22 7.78 8.47
C VAL A 156 -7.03 9.25 8.82
N ALA A 157 -5.83 9.81 8.63
CA ALA A 157 -5.56 11.22 8.86
C ALA A 157 -6.47 12.12 8.01
N LYS A 158 -6.65 11.77 6.74
CA LYS A 158 -7.51 12.48 5.79
C LYS A 158 -9.00 12.41 6.15
N ALA A 159 -9.44 11.31 6.73
CA ALA A 159 -10.80 11.15 7.20
C ALA A 159 -11.11 12.03 8.42
N GLY A 160 -10.10 12.32 9.25
CA GLY A 160 -10.25 13.18 10.43
C GLY A 160 -11.21 12.62 11.47
N LEU A 161 -11.24 11.30 11.64
CA LEU A 161 -12.12 10.62 12.58
C LEU A 161 -11.56 10.73 14.00
N GLY A 162 -12.36 11.26 14.93
CA GLY A 162 -11.98 11.36 16.34
C GLY A 162 -12.11 10.04 17.10
N ARG A 163 -11.64 10.05 18.36
CA ARG A 163 -11.64 8.86 19.24
C ARG A 163 -13.05 8.29 19.49
N ASP A 164 -14.08 9.13 19.56
CA ASP A 164 -15.47 8.70 19.75
C ASP A 164 -16.14 8.26 18.43
N GLY A 165 -15.41 8.27 17.33
CA GLY A 165 -15.92 7.95 16.02
C GLY A 165 -16.09 6.46 15.75
N VAL A 166 -16.81 6.15 14.69
CA VAL A 166 -17.03 4.79 14.17
C VAL A 166 -16.45 4.65 12.78
N ALA A 167 -15.58 3.70 12.59
CA ALA A 167 -15.03 3.30 11.30
C ALA A 167 -15.68 2.00 10.82
N LEU A 168 -16.13 1.97 9.59
CA LEU A 168 -16.49 0.76 8.85
C LEU A 168 -15.48 0.56 7.72
N VAL A 169 -14.66 -0.49 7.83
CA VAL A 169 -13.64 -0.83 6.81
C VAL A 169 -14.18 -1.97 5.95
N ILE A 170 -14.39 -1.69 4.66
CA ILE A 170 -14.87 -2.66 3.66
C ILE A 170 -13.68 -3.17 2.87
N GLY A 171 -13.40 -4.47 2.98
CA GLY A 171 -12.21 -5.13 2.45
C GLY A 171 -11.08 -5.16 3.47
N CYS A 172 -10.66 -6.37 3.87
CA CYS A 172 -9.56 -6.62 4.80
C CYS A 172 -8.32 -7.19 4.06
N GLY A 173 -8.07 -6.73 2.84
CA GLY A 173 -6.80 -6.91 2.15
C GLY A 173 -5.69 -6.06 2.80
N PRO A 174 -4.45 -6.08 2.28
CA PRO A 174 -3.34 -5.34 2.88
C PRO A 174 -3.65 -3.87 3.19
N VAL A 175 -4.33 -3.16 2.28
CA VAL A 175 -4.72 -1.75 2.48
C VAL A 175 -5.77 -1.61 3.59
N GLY A 176 -6.79 -2.47 3.63
CA GLY A 176 -7.80 -2.43 4.68
C GLY A 176 -7.23 -2.76 6.05
N LEU A 177 -6.30 -3.71 6.13
CA LEU A 177 -5.58 -4.03 7.37
C LEU A 177 -4.71 -2.85 7.83
N ALA A 178 -4.05 -2.14 6.90
CA ALA A 178 -3.29 -0.94 7.22
C ALA A 178 -4.19 0.19 7.76
N VAL A 179 -5.39 0.38 7.19
CA VAL A 179 -6.40 1.31 7.70
C VAL A 179 -6.85 0.91 9.11
N ILE A 180 -7.16 -0.38 9.35
CA ILE A 180 -7.57 -0.88 10.67
C ILE A 180 -6.48 -0.63 11.71
N ALA A 181 -5.22 -0.96 11.38
CA ALA A 181 -4.09 -0.72 12.29
C ALA A 181 -3.89 0.76 12.60
N ALA A 182 -4.01 1.63 11.60
CA ALA A 182 -3.90 3.07 11.79
C ALA A 182 -5.04 3.60 12.69
N LEU A 183 -6.28 3.16 12.48
CA LEU A 183 -7.43 3.50 13.34
C LEU A 183 -7.22 3.04 14.79
N ALA A 184 -6.71 1.82 14.97
CA ALA A 184 -6.41 1.28 16.30
C ALA A 184 -5.29 2.07 16.99
N ALA A 185 -4.24 2.44 16.25
CA ALA A 185 -3.13 3.25 16.77
C ALA A 185 -3.53 4.70 17.13
N GLU A 186 -4.64 5.20 16.60
CA GLU A 186 -5.27 6.49 16.96
C GLU A 186 -6.36 6.36 18.02
N ASP A 187 -6.52 5.18 18.63
CA ASP A 187 -7.54 4.88 19.66
C ASP A 187 -8.98 5.20 19.18
N VAL A 188 -9.31 4.96 17.92
CA VAL A 188 -10.67 5.16 17.41
C VAL A 188 -11.63 4.21 18.10
N GLY A 189 -12.75 4.75 18.63
CA GLY A 189 -13.63 4.07 19.58
C GLY A 189 -14.31 2.82 19.07
N THR A 190 -14.70 2.77 17.79
CA THR A 190 -15.29 1.57 17.21
C THR A 190 -14.80 1.33 15.79
N ILE A 191 -14.19 0.17 15.57
CA ILE A 191 -13.69 -0.27 14.26
C ILE A 191 -14.43 -1.56 13.88
N VAL A 192 -15.22 -1.49 12.82
CA VAL A 192 -15.93 -2.64 12.23
C VAL A 192 -15.29 -2.96 10.89
N ALA A 193 -14.87 -4.19 10.70
CA ALA A 193 -14.29 -4.67 9.45
C ALA A 193 -15.27 -5.58 8.70
N SER A 194 -15.15 -5.66 7.37
CA SER A 194 -15.97 -6.53 6.54
C SER A 194 -15.15 -7.17 5.43
N ASP A 195 -15.15 -8.49 5.36
CA ASP A 195 -14.51 -9.26 4.26
C ASP A 195 -15.20 -10.63 4.13
N PHE A 196 -15.24 -11.18 2.90
CA PHE A 196 -15.75 -12.53 2.65
C PHE A 196 -14.85 -13.62 3.22
N SER A 197 -13.54 -13.40 3.25
CA SER A 197 -12.56 -14.39 3.74
C SER A 197 -12.53 -14.48 5.27
N PRO A 198 -12.80 -15.66 5.86
CA PRO A 198 -12.65 -15.85 7.31
C PRO A 198 -11.25 -15.51 7.83
N ALA A 199 -10.21 -15.92 7.10
CA ALA A 199 -8.82 -15.64 7.50
C ALA A 199 -8.50 -14.13 7.52
N ARG A 200 -9.04 -13.35 6.57
CA ARG A 200 -8.90 -11.90 6.56
C ARG A 200 -9.70 -11.24 7.67
N ARG A 201 -10.87 -11.76 8.02
CA ARG A 201 -11.64 -11.29 9.19
C ARG A 201 -10.91 -11.53 10.51
N GLU A 202 -10.30 -12.71 10.69
CA GLU A 202 -9.44 -13.02 11.85
C GLU A 202 -8.24 -12.06 11.93
N MET A 203 -7.60 -11.78 10.79
CA MET A 203 -6.52 -10.82 10.74
C MET A 203 -6.99 -9.40 11.07
N ALA A 204 -8.16 -8.98 10.60
CA ALA A 204 -8.74 -7.67 10.94
C ALA A 204 -8.92 -7.51 12.46
N ILE A 205 -9.40 -8.54 13.16
CA ILE A 205 -9.49 -8.54 14.63
C ILE A 205 -8.10 -8.44 15.26
N ALA A 206 -7.12 -9.21 14.77
CA ALA A 206 -5.75 -9.16 15.28
C ALA A 206 -5.09 -7.78 15.08
N MET A 207 -5.49 -7.04 14.03
CA MET A 207 -5.01 -5.68 13.75
C MET A 207 -5.77 -4.58 14.50
N GLY A 208 -6.74 -4.93 15.35
CA GLY A 208 -7.44 -3.99 16.21
C GLY A 208 -8.91 -3.69 15.83
N ALA A 209 -9.50 -4.41 14.86
CA ALA A 209 -10.93 -4.29 14.64
C ALA A 209 -11.70 -4.89 15.82
N HIS A 210 -12.72 -4.17 16.30
CA HIS A 210 -13.58 -4.62 17.40
C HIS A 210 -14.59 -5.69 16.95
N ARG A 211 -14.94 -5.68 15.66
CA ARG A 211 -15.83 -6.65 15.04
C ARG A 211 -15.43 -6.88 13.59
N ALA A 212 -15.56 -8.11 13.11
CA ALA A 212 -15.39 -8.46 11.71
C ALA A 212 -16.63 -9.22 11.19
N ILE A 213 -17.15 -8.78 10.03
CA ILE A 213 -18.44 -9.20 9.48
C ILE A 213 -18.20 -9.95 8.17
N ASP A 214 -18.96 -11.04 7.99
CA ASP A 214 -19.10 -11.68 6.69
C ASP A 214 -20.23 -10.99 5.90
N PRO A 215 -19.91 -10.23 4.82
CA PRO A 215 -20.95 -9.54 4.05
C PRO A 215 -21.89 -10.49 3.30
N GLY A 216 -21.57 -11.79 3.20
CA GLY A 216 -22.46 -12.82 2.66
C GLY A 216 -23.55 -13.26 3.65
N ALA A 217 -23.30 -13.09 4.95
CA ALA A 217 -24.24 -13.47 6.01
C ALA A 217 -25.00 -12.26 6.59
N GLU A 218 -24.35 -11.11 6.66
CA GLU A 218 -24.87 -9.92 7.32
C GLU A 218 -24.40 -8.64 6.61
N SER A 219 -25.29 -7.68 6.40
CA SER A 219 -24.90 -6.40 5.82
C SER A 219 -23.98 -5.62 6.76
N PRO A 220 -22.77 -5.22 6.33
CA PRO A 220 -21.89 -4.41 7.14
C PRO A 220 -22.50 -3.05 7.51
N PHE A 221 -23.44 -2.55 6.71
CA PHE A 221 -24.12 -1.27 6.94
C PHE A 221 -25.24 -1.35 7.98
N ALA A 222 -25.76 -2.55 8.30
CA ALA A 222 -26.79 -2.74 9.30
C ALA A 222 -26.30 -2.50 10.75
N GLN A 223 -25.00 -2.52 10.97
CA GLN A 223 -24.39 -2.38 12.29
C GLN A 223 -24.49 -0.96 12.88
N ARG A 224 -24.64 0.04 12.06
CA ARG A 224 -24.53 1.45 12.44
C ARG A 224 -25.60 1.95 13.42
N PRO A 225 -26.88 1.58 13.31
CA PRO A 225 -27.88 1.98 14.29
C PRO A 225 -27.65 1.41 15.70
N ALA A 226 -27.05 0.21 15.75
CA ALA A 226 -26.78 -0.47 17.02
C ALA A 226 -25.61 0.15 17.80
N LEU A 227 -24.76 0.97 17.13
CA LEU A 227 -23.57 1.58 17.74
C LEU A 227 -23.83 2.95 18.38
N GLY A 228 -25.06 3.52 18.24
CA GLY A 228 -25.48 4.73 18.94
C GLY A 228 -24.73 6.02 18.62
N VAL A 229 -23.92 6.02 17.54
CA VAL A 229 -23.05 7.17 17.19
C VAL A 229 -23.74 8.07 16.17
N PRO A 230 -23.64 9.41 16.30
CA PRO A 230 -24.13 10.34 15.29
C PRO A 230 -23.56 10.03 13.90
N PRO A 231 -24.35 10.08 12.83
CA PRO A 231 -23.91 9.74 11.47
C PRO A 231 -22.67 10.51 10.97
N ARG A 232 -22.51 11.76 11.42
CA ARG A 232 -21.37 12.62 11.07
C ARG A 232 -20.03 12.13 11.62
N ASP A 233 -20.06 11.29 12.67
CA ASP A 233 -18.88 10.74 13.33
C ASP A 233 -18.59 9.30 12.85
N ALA A 234 -19.20 8.92 11.70
CA ALA A 234 -18.98 7.63 11.06
C ALA A 234 -18.30 7.78 9.70
N VAL A 235 -17.24 7.02 9.50
CA VAL A 235 -16.50 6.95 8.24
C VAL A 235 -16.55 5.54 7.68
N ILE A 236 -16.86 5.42 6.39
CA ILE A 236 -16.76 4.17 5.63
C ILE A 236 -15.45 4.24 4.83
N PHE A 237 -14.52 3.34 5.11
CA PHE A 237 -13.31 3.16 4.32
C PHE A 237 -13.56 2.07 3.28
N GLU A 238 -13.59 2.45 1.99
CA GLU A 238 -13.69 1.52 0.88
C GLU A 238 -12.28 1.08 0.47
N CYS A 239 -11.91 -0.18 0.75
CA CYS A 239 -10.57 -0.73 0.55
C CYS A 239 -10.56 -1.93 -0.42
N VAL A 240 -11.63 -2.13 -1.21
CA VAL A 240 -11.74 -3.23 -2.18
C VAL A 240 -11.31 -2.79 -3.58
N GLY A 241 -11.77 -1.64 -4.04
CA GLY A 241 -11.40 -1.07 -5.33
C GLY A 241 -12.00 -1.79 -6.54
N VAL A 242 -13.23 -2.32 -6.44
CA VAL A 242 -13.93 -2.92 -7.59
C VAL A 242 -15.15 -2.10 -8.00
N PRO A 243 -15.58 -2.15 -9.27
CA PRO A 243 -16.77 -1.43 -9.73
C PRO A 243 -18.01 -1.73 -8.88
N GLY A 244 -18.80 -0.69 -8.58
CA GLY A 244 -20.00 -0.76 -7.79
C GLY A 244 -19.82 -0.64 -6.28
N MET A 245 -18.59 -0.71 -5.74
CA MET A 245 -18.34 -0.61 -4.30
C MET A 245 -18.61 0.80 -3.77
N ILE A 246 -18.24 1.84 -4.52
CA ILE A 246 -18.56 3.23 -4.15
C ILE A 246 -20.08 3.40 -4.08
N GLN A 247 -20.82 2.87 -5.06
CA GLN A 247 -22.28 2.92 -5.07
C GLN A 247 -22.90 2.14 -3.89
N GLN A 248 -22.36 0.99 -3.53
CA GLN A 248 -22.81 0.22 -2.36
C GLN A 248 -22.56 1.01 -1.06
N ALA A 249 -21.39 1.65 -0.93
CA ALA A 249 -21.09 2.51 0.20
C ALA A 249 -22.06 3.71 0.29
N ILE A 250 -22.38 4.36 -0.84
CA ILE A 250 -23.38 5.42 -0.91
C ILE A 250 -24.75 4.92 -0.47
N ALA A 251 -25.18 3.75 -0.96
CA ALA A 251 -26.47 3.16 -0.61
C ALA A 251 -26.55 2.80 0.88
N GLY A 252 -25.48 2.25 1.44
CA GLY A 252 -25.39 1.83 2.84
C GLY A 252 -25.10 2.96 3.82
N ALA A 253 -24.55 4.09 3.37
CA ALA A 253 -24.21 5.22 4.23
C ALA A 253 -25.43 5.87 4.88
N SER A 254 -25.35 6.30 6.14
CA SER A 254 -26.33 7.17 6.79
C SER A 254 -26.16 8.61 6.29
N ALA A 255 -27.20 9.43 6.45
CA ALA A 255 -27.11 10.86 6.15
C ALA A 255 -25.96 11.52 6.94
N GLY A 256 -25.23 12.42 6.30
CA GLY A 256 -24.08 13.15 6.86
C GLY A 256 -22.79 12.32 7.03
N ALA A 257 -22.79 11.04 6.65
CA ALA A 257 -21.58 10.20 6.77
C ALA A 257 -20.49 10.59 5.76
N GLN A 258 -19.28 10.13 6.05
CA GLN A 258 -18.15 10.24 5.15
C GLN A 258 -17.80 8.88 4.54
N ILE A 259 -17.43 8.87 3.26
CA ILE A 259 -16.87 7.73 2.56
C ILE A 259 -15.44 8.11 2.15
N MET A 260 -14.45 7.33 2.58
CA MET A 260 -13.06 7.45 2.18
C MET A 260 -12.71 6.29 1.26
N VAL A 261 -12.52 6.58 -0.02
CA VAL A 261 -12.14 5.60 -1.04
C VAL A 261 -10.62 5.46 -1.03
N VAL A 262 -10.15 4.26 -0.73
CA VAL A 262 -8.72 3.89 -0.66
C VAL A 262 -8.41 2.77 -1.65
N GLY A 263 -9.39 1.95 -1.97
CA GLY A 263 -9.31 0.89 -2.96
C GLY A 263 -9.09 1.43 -4.37
N VAL A 264 -8.22 0.77 -5.15
CA VAL A 264 -7.88 1.19 -6.51
C VAL A 264 -8.78 0.49 -7.52
N CYS A 265 -9.76 1.22 -8.06
CA CYS A 265 -10.59 0.75 -9.17
C CYS A 265 -9.97 1.20 -10.50
N LEU A 266 -9.62 0.25 -11.37
CA LEU A 266 -8.95 0.50 -12.66
C LEU A 266 -9.92 0.70 -13.84
N THR A 267 -11.21 0.71 -13.58
CA THR A 267 -12.26 0.89 -14.59
C THR A 267 -13.17 2.04 -14.22
N ASP A 268 -13.96 2.50 -15.18
CA ASP A 268 -15.02 3.45 -14.89
C ASP A 268 -16.03 2.82 -13.92
N ASP A 269 -16.45 3.59 -12.91
CA ASP A 269 -17.48 3.18 -11.96
C ASP A 269 -18.67 4.13 -12.01
N VAL A 270 -19.87 3.59 -11.86
CA VAL A 270 -21.13 4.34 -11.97
C VAL A 270 -21.73 4.53 -10.59
N ILE A 271 -22.02 5.77 -10.24
CA ILE A 271 -22.71 6.13 -9.00
C ILE A 271 -24.02 6.85 -9.31
N LEU A 272 -24.97 6.84 -8.36
CA LEU A 272 -26.19 7.62 -8.40
C LEU A 272 -26.02 8.90 -7.54
N PRO A 273 -25.63 10.05 -8.13
CA PRO A 273 -25.32 11.25 -7.37
C PRO A 273 -26.47 11.77 -6.53
N TYR A 274 -27.72 11.59 -7.01
CA TYR A 274 -28.92 12.00 -6.27
C TYR A 274 -29.01 11.31 -4.91
N GLN A 275 -28.61 10.04 -4.79
CA GLN A 275 -28.61 9.32 -3.52
C GLN A 275 -27.55 9.87 -2.54
N ALA A 276 -26.39 10.26 -3.03
CA ALA A 276 -25.37 10.92 -2.22
C ALA A 276 -25.83 12.33 -1.78
N LEU A 277 -26.45 13.09 -2.70
CA LEU A 277 -27.00 14.41 -2.43
C LEU A 277 -28.08 14.39 -1.33
N THR A 278 -29.06 13.49 -1.43
CA THR A 278 -30.16 13.40 -0.44
C THR A 278 -29.68 12.98 0.95
N LYS A 279 -28.51 12.40 1.06
CA LYS A 279 -27.87 12.02 2.33
C LYS A 279 -26.78 13.00 2.77
N GLU A 280 -26.50 14.05 1.99
CA GLU A 280 -25.42 15.03 2.27
C GLU A 280 -24.08 14.35 2.55
N LEU A 281 -23.72 13.32 1.75
CA LEU A 281 -22.50 12.54 1.96
C LEU A 281 -21.25 13.34 1.58
N ARG A 282 -20.18 13.10 2.32
CA ARG A 282 -18.83 13.52 1.95
C ARG A 282 -18.09 12.33 1.38
N ILE A 283 -17.61 12.42 0.13
CA ILE A 283 -16.85 11.38 -0.54
C ILE A 283 -15.45 11.92 -0.82
N GLY A 284 -14.45 11.30 -0.23
CA GLY A 284 -13.04 11.61 -0.42
C GLY A 284 -12.28 10.43 -0.99
N PHE A 285 -11.17 10.72 -1.67
CA PHE A 285 -10.24 9.71 -2.19
C PHE A 285 -8.90 9.88 -1.49
N SER A 286 -8.27 8.77 -1.12
CA SER A 286 -6.95 8.75 -0.50
C SER A 286 -5.97 7.96 -1.35
N ALA A 287 -4.81 8.53 -1.61
CA ALA A 287 -3.74 7.89 -2.36
C ALA A 287 -2.38 8.36 -1.83
N ALA A 288 -1.41 7.46 -1.79
CA ALA A 288 -0.07 7.72 -1.27
C ALA A 288 -0.08 8.19 0.21
N TYR A 289 0.89 8.98 0.61
CA TYR A 289 1.10 9.48 1.98
C TYR A 289 2.14 10.60 1.94
N THR A 290 2.30 11.32 3.04
CA THR A 290 3.35 12.33 3.23
C THR A 290 4.60 11.70 3.87
N MET A 291 5.73 12.40 3.78
CA MET A 291 6.97 11.95 4.42
C MET A 291 6.87 11.91 5.94
N ASP A 292 6.06 12.78 6.54
CA ASP A 292 5.85 12.80 7.98
C ASP A 292 4.98 11.61 8.43
N GLU A 293 3.92 11.27 7.70
CA GLU A 293 3.13 10.06 7.94
C GLU A 293 3.96 8.78 7.77
N PHE A 294 4.87 8.77 6.79
CA PHE A 294 5.79 7.66 6.59
C PHE A 294 6.73 7.47 7.79
N ARG A 295 7.33 8.56 8.31
CA ARG A 295 8.18 8.54 9.52
C ARG A 295 7.39 8.08 10.74
N GLU A 296 6.21 8.64 10.93
CA GLU A 296 5.34 8.30 12.07
C GLU A 296 4.89 6.85 12.02
N THR A 297 4.58 6.32 10.83
CA THR A 297 4.21 4.92 10.65
C THR A 297 5.36 4.00 11.06
N LEU A 298 6.60 4.28 10.62
CA LEU A 298 7.77 3.51 11.06
C LEU A 298 7.94 3.55 12.58
N ALA A 299 7.75 4.72 13.20
CA ALA A 299 7.84 4.86 14.65
C ALA A 299 6.77 4.02 15.38
N ARG A 300 5.53 4.00 14.88
CA ARG A 300 4.42 3.21 15.42
C ARG A 300 4.61 1.70 15.25
N ILE A 301 5.30 1.28 14.20
CA ILE A 301 5.72 -0.12 14.03
C ILE A 301 6.82 -0.44 15.04
N ALA A 302 7.81 0.43 15.19
CA ALA A 302 8.95 0.19 16.07
C ALA A 302 8.58 0.18 17.57
N ASP A 303 7.60 0.97 17.98
CA ASP A 303 7.13 1.00 19.38
C ASP A 303 6.00 -0.01 19.68
N GLY A 304 5.60 -0.82 18.68
CA GLY A 304 4.62 -1.89 18.82
C GLY A 304 3.16 -1.44 18.81
N ARG A 305 2.87 -0.16 18.54
CA ARG A 305 1.47 0.31 18.35
C ARG A 305 0.84 -0.27 17.07
N ILE A 306 1.66 -0.64 16.10
CA ILE A 306 1.26 -1.42 14.94
C ILE A 306 2.01 -2.75 15.01
N ASP A 307 1.31 -3.82 15.35
CA ASP A 307 1.87 -5.18 15.44
C ASP A 307 1.84 -5.86 14.07
N LEU A 308 3.01 -6.11 13.50
CA LEU A 308 3.20 -6.76 12.21
C LEU A 308 3.48 -8.27 12.30
N SER A 309 3.50 -8.85 13.50
CA SER A 309 3.92 -10.23 13.74
C SER A 309 3.14 -11.29 12.92
N ARG A 310 1.94 -10.94 12.49
CA ARG A 310 1.07 -11.80 11.66
C ARG A 310 0.88 -11.31 10.23
N VAL A 311 1.36 -10.10 9.90
CA VAL A 311 1.12 -9.46 8.60
C VAL A 311 2.04 -10.02 7.53
N VAL A 312 3.33 -10.15 7.83
CA VAL A 312 4.29 -10.79 6.92
C VAL A 312 4.09 -12.29 6.98
N THR A 313 3.36 -12.82 6.03
CA THR A 313 2.98 -14.24 6.00
C THR A 313 4.00 -15.12 5.28
N ASN A 314 4.86 -14.53 4.46
CA ASN A 314 5.92 -15.26 3.77
C ASN A 314 7.10 -14.34 3.42
N VAL A 315 8.32 -14.91 3.46
CA VAL A 315 9.56 -14.27 3.00
C VAL A 315 10.21 -15.19 1.97
N ILE A 316 10.35 -14.69 0.75
CA ILE A 316 10.76 -15.48 -0.42
C ILE A 316 12.05 -14.97 -1.07
N GLY A 317 12.70 -15.83 -1.84
CA GLY A 317 13.79 -15.46 -2.75
C GLY A 317 13.29 -15.11 -4.15
N ARG A 318 14.23 -14.69 -5.02
CA ARG A 318 13.92 -14.27 -6.39
C ARG A 318 13.28 -15.34 -7.25
N SER A 319 13.72 -16.59 -7.11
CA SER A 319 13.21 -17.71 -7.93
C SER A 319 11.75 -18.06 -7.66
N GLN A 320 11.21 -17.61 -6.53
CA GLN A 320 9.83 -17.90 -6.10
C GLN A 320 8.83 -16.81 -6.52
N VAL A 321 9.28 -15.66 -7.03
CA VAL A 321 8.43 -14.48 -7.27
C VAL A 321 7.34 -14.75 -8.31
N GLU A 322 7.66 -15.43 -9.43
CA GLU A 322 6.66 -15.73 -10.47
C GLU A 322 5.54 -16.63 -9.94
N ALA A 323 5.88 -17.68 -9.20
CA ALA A 323 4.90 -18.57 -8.59
C ALA A 323 4.05 -17.83 -7.53
N THR A 324 4.68 -16.95 -6.74
CA THR A 324 3.99 -16.14 -5.75
C THR A 324 3.00 -15.16 -6.40
N PHE A 325 3.35 -14.52 -7.52
CA PHE A 325 2.43 -13.66 -8.25
C PHE A 325 1.22 -14.43 -8.78
N ALA A 326 1.42 -15.66 -9.26
CA ALA A 326 0.32 -16.52 -9.68
C ALA A 326 -0.60 -16.89 -8.49
N GLU A 327 -0.03 -17.23 -7.32
CA GLU A 327 -0.79 -17.48 -6.09
C GLU A 327 -1.60 -16.25 -5.67
N LEU A 328 -0.95 -15.09 -5.54
CA LEU A 328 -1.56 -13.83 -5.07
C LEU A 328 -2.64 -13.28 -6.03
N SER A 329 -2.58 -13.64 -7.30
CA SER A 329 -3.63 -13.31 -8.29
C SER A 329 -4.88 -14.17 -8.13
N GLY A 330 -4.80 -15.29 -7.41
CA GLY A 330 -5.93 -16.15 -7.07
C GLY A 330 -6.83 -15.55 -5.99
N ARG A 331 -8.07 -16.04 -5.88
CA ARG A 331 -9.04 -15.57 -4.86
C ARG A 331 -8.85 -16.22 -3.48
N ASP A 332 -8.32 -17.43 -3.44
CA ASP A 332 -8.33 -18.29 -2.25
C ASP A 332 -6.93 -18.47 -1.61
N HIS A 333 -6.11 -17.43 -1.60
CA HIS A 333 -4.82 -17.48 -0.91
C HIS A 333 -4.92 -16.99 0.53
N ARG A 334 -4.07 -17.56 1.39
CA ARG A 334 -3.97 -17.16 2.81
C ARG A 334 -2.91 -16.08 3.07
N GLN A 335 -2.19 -15.68 2.04
CA GLN A 335 -1.14 -14.66 2.16
C GLN A 335 -1.76 -13.28 2.43
N VAL A 336 -1.16 -12.54 3.34
CA VAL A 336 -1.47 -11.13 3.60
C VAL A 336 -0.41 -10.26 2.96
N LYS A 337 0.83 -10.36 3.42
CA LYS A 337 1.99 -9.68 2.81
C LYS A 337 3.10 -10.70 2.59
N VAL A 338 3.63 -10.67 1.39
CA VAL A 338 4.83 -11.42 1.01
C VAL A 338 5.96 -10.45 0.85
N VAL A 339 7.13 -10.79 1.36
CA VAL A 339 8.35 -9.99 1.27
C VAL A 339 9.39 -10.76 0.47
N ILE A 340 10.07 -10.06 -0.43
CA ILE A 340 11.17 -10.59 -1.23
C ILE A 340 12.48 -10.16 -0.59
N GLU A 341 13.38 -11.11 -0.38
CA GLU A 341 14.80 -10.87 -0.09
C GLU A 341 15.59 -11.01 -1.40
N PRO A 342 15.98 -9.90 -2.06
CA PRO A 342 16.54 -9.98 -3.42
C PRO A 342 17.90 -10.69 -3.51
N TRP A 343 18.58 -10.88 -2.39
CA TRP A 343 19.87 -11.58 -2.29
C TRP A 343 19.70 -13.10 -2.15
N ARG A 344 18.51 -13.53 -1.80
CA ARG A 344 18.14 -14.94 -1.69
C ARG A 344 17.70 -15.48 -3.05
N GLU A 345 18.12 -16.73 -3.35
CA GLU A 345 17.70 -17.43 -4.56
C GLU A 345 16.30 -17.96 -4.44
#